data_0fc1db7127ba265c8e9dc44a19073c11
#
_entry.id   0fc1db7127ba265c8e9dc44a19073c11
#
_cell.length_a   1.000
_cell.length_b   1.000
_cell.length_c   1.000
_cell.angle_alpha   90.00
_cell.angle_beta   90.00
_cell.angle_gamma   90.00
#
_symmetry.space_group_name_H-M   'P 1'
#
loop_
_entity.id
_entity.type
_entity.pdbx_description
1 polymer ?
#
loop_
_entity_poly.entity_id
_entity_poly.type
_entity_poly.pdbx_seq_one_letter_code
_entity_poly.pdbx_strand_id
1 'polypeptide(L)'
;MAATRDGIDALLRDRGLRRTSPDETAESLLRGAHASAVLEGSDSTLDAIRADGGGPMAQAAVRVSTELLSLVPTVKTSPLQAFARLHTLAGKGVVDDADLGRPRDAASAARLRDLAATLSAPTEAPALVVAAVAHADIATAGPFVSHNGLVARAVERLLLVARGVDPTSLTVPEAGHLALRREYESNLRGYATGGASGVHAWLLYAAEAFAKGAESSPLR
;
A
#
# COMPACT_ATOMS: atom_id res chain seq x y z
N MET A 1 -15.34 7.93 4.18
CA MET A 1 -15.19 6.85 3.15
C MET A 1 -16.09 7.06 1.94
N ALA A 2 -17.41 7.31 2.06
CA ALA A 2 -18.27 7.57 0.89
C ALA A 2 -17.79 8.80 0.09
N ALA A 3 -17.69 9.96 0.72
CA ALA A 3 -17.18 11.18 0.06
C ALA A 3 -15.76 11.01 -0.55
N THR A 4 -14.92 10.20 0.09
CA THR A 4 -13.59 9.88 -0.44
C THR A 4 -13.69 9.02 -1.69
N ARG A 5 -14.59 8.04 -1.70
CA ARG A 5 -14.89 7.23 -2.88
C ARG A 5 -15.41 8.09 -4.02
N ASP A 6 -16.34 9.00 -3.73
CA ASP A 6 -16.89 9.92 -4.73
C ASP A 6 -15.81 10.83 -5.32
N GLY A 7 -14.85 11.28 -4.51
CA GLY A 7 -13.69 12.05 -4.97
C GLY A 7 -12.74 11.25 -5.87
N ILE A 8 -12.47 9.99 -5.52
CA ILE A 8 -11.70 9.07 -6.35
C ILE A 8 -12.46 8.79 -7.65
N ASP A 9 -13.75 8.47 -7.57
CA ASP A 9 -14.58 8.22 -8.74
C ASP A 9 -14.71 9.46 -9.66
N ALA A 10 -14.70 10.67 -9.10
CA ALA A 10 -14.68 11.91 -9.86
C ALA A 10 -13.34 12.07 -10.61
N LEU A 11 -12.20 11.89 -9.91
CA LEU A 11 -10.88 11.89 -10.54
C LEU A 11 -10.84 10.88 -11.69
N LEU A 12 -11.30 9.67 -11.42
CA LEU A 12 -11.28 8.58 -12.37
C LEU A 12 -12.28 8.75 -13.53
N ARG A 13 -13.34 9.51 -13.39
CA ARG A 13 -14.31 9.88 -14.44
C ARG A 13 -13.90 11.09 -15.25
N ASP A 14 -13.03 11.95 -14.72
CA ASP A 14 -12.55 13.11 -15.44
C ASP A 14 -11.68 12.67 -16.62
N ARG A 15 -11.72 13.42 -17.69
CA ARG A 15 -11.30 13.21 -19.09
C ARG A 15 -10.19 12.18 -19.41
N GLY A 16 -9.36 11.78 -18.44
CA GLY A 16 -8.22 10.87 -18.64
C GLY A 16 -8.61 9.39 -18.79
N LEU A 17 -9.67 8.91 -18.14
CA LEU A 17 -9.96 7.48 -18.00
C LEU A 17 -10.36 6.74 -19.28
N ARG A 18 -10.83 7.42 -20.27
CA ARG A 18 -11.10 6.78 -21.56
C ARG A 18 -9.82 6.50 -22.36
N ARG A 19 -8.66 7.00 -21.90
CA ARG A 19 -7.35 6.86 -22.53
C ARG A 19 -6.22 6.98 -21.51
N THR A 20 -6.30 6.27 -20.37
CA THR A 20 -5.13 6.14 -19.48
C THR A 20 -3.99 5.51 -20.26
N SER A 21 -2.89 6.22 -20.37
CA SER A 21 -1.69 5.65 -20.98
C SER A 21 -0.96 4.76 -19.96
N PRO A 22 -0.24 3.74 -20.39
CA PRO A 22 0.67 2.99 -19.52
C PRO A 22 1.66 3.89 -18.77
N ASP A 23 2.04 5.02 -19.37
CA ASP A 23 2.99 5.99 -18.79
C ASP A 23 2.43 6.68 -17.54
N GLU A 24 1.12 7.02 -17.53
CA GLU A 24 0.49 7.61 -16.33
C GLU A 24 0.42 6.63 -15.17
N THR A 25 0.13 5.35 -15.45
CA THR A 25 0.20 4.29 -14.43
C THR A 25 1.63 4.11 -13.93
N ALA A 26 2.62 4.07 -14.81
CA ALA A 26 4.02 3.96 -14.44
C ALA A 26 4.48 5.16 -13.58
N GLU A 27 4.10 6.38 -13.95
CA GLU A 27 4.41 7.59 -13.17
C GLU A 27 3.72 7.55 -11.78
N SER A 28 2.47 7.11 -11.70
CA SER A 28 1.78 6.93 -10.42
C SER A 28 2.49 5.90 -9.52
N LEU A 29 2.92 4.78 -10.08
CA LEU A 29 3.68 3.75 -9.35
C LEU A 29 5.03 4.29 -8.88
N LEU A 30 5.71 5.08 -9.69
CA LEU A 30 6.99 5.68 -9.34
C LEU A 30 6.85 6.71 -8.22
N ARG A 31 5.83 7.57 -8.26
CA ARG A 31 5.50 8.51 -7.17
C ARG A 31 5.18 7.76 -5.89
N GLY A 32 4.45 6.66 -5.98
CA GLY A 32 4.16 5.77 -4.83
C GLY A 32 5.42 5.15 -4.25
N ALA A 33 6.33 4.65 -5.09
CA ALA A 33 7.62 4.12 -4.66
C ALA A 33 8.44 5.16 -3.90
N HIS A 34 8.55 6.39 -4.45
CA HIS A 34 9.21 7.51 -3.80
C HIS A 34 8.59 7.81 -2.43
N ALA A 35 7.27 8.05 -2.38
CA ALA A 35 6.58 8.38 -1.14
C ALA A 35 6.76 7.29 -0.08
N SER A 36 6.67 6.02 -0.49
CA SER A 36 6.85 4.88 0.39
C SER A 36 8.29 4.78 0.92
N ALA A 37 9.30 5.04 0.08
CA ALA A 37 10.70 5.07 0.51
C ALA A 37 10.97 6.20 1.52
N VAL A 38 10.42 7.39 1.28
CA VAL A 38 10.56 8.54 2.21
C VAL A 38 9.90 8.25 3.56
N LEU A 39 8.77 7.56 3.58
CA LEU A 39 8.11 7.12 4.83
C LEU A 39 8.99 6.14 5.63
N GLU A 40 9.81 5.34 4.95
CA GLU A 40 10.82 4.46 5.57
C GLU A 40 12.17 5.15 5.86
N GLY A 41 12.24 6.47 5.72
CA GLY A 41 13.43 7.26 6.06
C GLY A 41 14.44 7.46 4.94
N SER A 42 14.11 7.14 3.68
CA SER A 42 14.94 7.49 2.53
C SER A 42 14.94 9.00 2.29
N ASP A 43 16.09 9.54 1.93
CA ASP A 43 16.29 10.92 1.48
C ASP A 43 16.32 11.07 -0.05
N SER A 44 16.06 9.95 -0.78
CA SER A 44 16.09 9.93 -2.24
C SER A 44 14.98 10.80 -2.82
N THR A 45 15.33 11.65 -3.77
CA THR A 45 14.38 12.45 -4.53
C THR A 45 13.69 11.62 -5.62
N LEU A 46 12.52 12.06 -6.07
CA LEU A 46 11.82 11.41 -7.18
C LEU A 46 12.67 11.40 -8.46
N ASP A 47 13.41 12.49 -8.72
CA ASP A 47 14.27 12.58 -9.90
C ASP A 47 15.48 11.64 -9.82
N ALA A 48 16.04 11.45 -8.63
CA ALA A 48 17.08 10.43 -8.42
C ALA A 48 16.55 9.02 -8.73
N ILE A 49 15.32 8.73 -8.29
CA ILE A 49 14.69 7.43 -8.56
C ILE A 49 14.40 7.24 -10.05
N ARG A 50 13.96 8.28 -10.77
CA ARG A 50 13.76 8.24 -12.24
C ARG A 50 15.05 7.95 -13.01
N ALA A 51 16.19 8.38 -12.48
CA ALA A 51 17.49 8.14 -13.05
C ALA A 51 18.11 6.79 -12.62
N ASP A 52 17.29 5.82 -12.21
CA ASP A 52 17.71 4.51 -11.65
C ASP A 52 18.66 4.63 -10.44
N GLY A 53 18.61 5.80 -9.76
CA GLY A 53 19.38 6.11 -8.57
C GLY A 53 18.59 5.86 -7.29
N GLY A 54 19.09 6.45 -6.22
CA GLY A 54 18.52 6.33 -4.88
C GLY A 54 19.18 5.22 -4.06
N GLY A 55 18.97 5.30 -2.75
CA GLY A 55 19.52 4.33 -1.81
C GLY A 55 18.76 3.00 -1.80
N PRO A 56 19.22 2.03 -1.00
CA PRO A 56 18.66 0.67 -0.96
C PRO A 56 17.15 0.63 -0.71
N MET A 57 16.62 1.53 0.14
CA MET A 57 15.19 1.62 0.45
C MET A 57 14.38 2.11 -0.75
N ALA A 58 14.88 3.10 -1.50
CA ALA A 58 14.23 3.57 -2.72
C ALA A 58 14.20 2.47 -3.79
N GLN A 59 15.29 1.74 -3.97
CA GLN A 59 15.36 0.61 -4.87
C GLN A 59 14.42 -0.54 -4.46
N ALA A 60 14.27 -0.79 -3.16
CA ALA A 60 13.31 -1.75 -2.64
C ALA A 60 11.86 -1.34 -2.97
N ALA A 61 11.52 -0.07 -2.77
CA ALA A 61 10.20 0.46 -3.10
C ALA A 61 9.91 0.41 -4.61
N VAL A 62 10.89 0.70 -5.45
CA VAL A 62 10.77 0.58 -6.93
C VAL A 62 10.53 -0.86 -7.34
N ARG A 63 11.30 -1.82 -6.81
CA ARG A 63 11.09 -3.25 -7.13
C ARG A 63 9.67 -3.72 -6.77
N VAL A 64 9.17 -3.30 -5.61
CA VAL A 64 7.79 -3.60 -5.18
C VAL A 64 6.77 -3.00 -6.14
N SER A 65 6.93 -1.72 -6.48
CA SER A 65 5.98 -1.00 -7.34
C SER A 65 5.96 -1.54 -8.77
N THR A 66 7.11 -1.92 -9.32
CA THR A 66 7.22 -2.48 -10.68
C THR A 66 6.43 -3.80 -10.83
N GLU A 67 6.45 -4.64 -9.80
CA GLU A 67 5.77 -5.94 -9.82
C GLU A 67 4.33 -5.87 -9.28
N LEU A 68 3.91 -4.75 -8.70
CA LEU A 68 2.67 -4.63 -7.94
C LEU A 68 1.45 -5.11 -8.72
N LEU A 69 1.24 -4.60 -9.92
CA LEU A 69 0.03 -4.89 -10.70
C LEU A 69 -0.02 -6.33 -11.20
N SER A 70 1.13 -6.97 -11.38
CA SER A 70 1.21 -8.40 -11.72
C SER A 70 0.66 -9.30 -10.62
N LEU A 71 0.61 -8.81 -9.37
CA LEU A 71 0.10 -9.53 -8.21
C LEU A 71 -1.41 -9.42 -8.01
N VAL A 72 -2.13 -8.65 -8.83
CA VAL A 72 -3.59 -8.50 -8.73
C VAL A 72 -4.34 -9.83 -8.80
N PRO A 73 -4.05 -10.76 -9.72
CA PRO A 73 -4.67 -12.07 -9.71
C PRO A 73 -4.33 -12.87 -8.45
N THR A 74 -3.07 -12.79 -8.02
CA THR A 74 -2.57 -13.53 -6.85
C THR A 74 -3.25 -13.08 -5.56
N VAL A 75 -3.39 -11.77 -5.32
CA VAL A 75 -4.03 -11.30 -4.08
C VAL A 75 -5.51 -11.69 -3.99
N LYS A 76 -6.18 -11.87 -5.13
CA LYS A 76 -7.59 -12.32 -5.18
C LYS A 76 -7.76 -13.80 -4.81
N THR A 77 -6.79 -14.64 -5.13
CA THR A 77 -6.88 -16.09 -4.97
C THR A 77 -6.03 -16.62 -3.82
N SER A 78 -4.91 -15.99 -3.54
CA SER A 78 -3.90 -16.43 -2.56
C SER A 78 -3.21 -15.24 -1.90
N PRO A 79 -3.90 -14.47 -1.00
CA PRO A 79 -3.34 -13.27 -0.39
C PRO A 79 -1.98 -13.51 0.29
N LEU A 80 -1.80 -14.65 0.96
CA LEU A 80 -0.52 -15.00 1.59
C LEU A 80 0.65 -15.04 0.60
N GLN A 81 0.42 -15.56 -0.60
CA GLN A 81 1.45 -15.59 -1.64
C GLN A 81 1.78 -14.18 -2.13
N ALA A 82 0.78 -13.31 -2.26
CA ALA A 82 1.00 -11.92 -2.60
C ALA A 82 1.84 -11.19 -1.54
N PHE A 83 1.53 -11.37 -0.25
CA PHE A 83 2.29 -10.79 0.86
C PHE A 83 3.74 -11.29 0.88
N ALA A 84 3.94 -12.60 0.74
CA ALA A 84 5.27 -13.21 0.67
C ALA A 84 6.08 -12.66 -0.52
N ARG A 85 5.46 -12.53 -1.69
CA ARG A 85 6.12 -11.98 -2.88
C ARG A 85 6.50 -10.51 -2.70
N LEU A 86 5.61 -9.68 -2.13
CA LEU A 86 5.90 -8.27 -1.84
C LEU A 86 7.08 -8.13 -0.87
N HIS A 87 7.11 -8.95 0.20
CA HIS A 87 8.25 -8.93 1.12
C HIS A 87 9.54 -9.43 0.46
N THR A 88 9.47 -10.47 -0.38
CA THR A 88 10.65 -10.93 -1.15
C THR A 88 11.22 -9.82 -2.04
N LEU A 89 10.37 -9.05 -2.71
CA LEU A 89 10.79 -7.93 -3.55
C LEU A 89 11.38 -6.79 -2.73
N ALA A 90 10.76 -6.46 -1.58
CA ALA A 90 11.25 -5.42 -0.69
C ALA A 90 12.59 -5.79 -0.06
N GLY A 91 12.73 -7.01 0.45
CA GLY A 91 13.90 -7.46 1.20
C GLY A 91 15.09 -7.94 0.34
N LYS A 92 14.91 -8.06 -0.99
CA LYS A 92 15.96 -8.58 -1.88
C LYS A 92 17.28 -7.83 -1.74
N GLY A 93 18.35 -8.58 -1.41
CA GLY A 93 19.69 -8.04 -1.27
C GLY A 93 19.98 -7.39 0.10
N VAL A 94 19.01 -7.40 1.03
CA VAL A 94 19.14 -6.85 2.40
C VAL A 94 18.74 -7.86 3.46
N VAL A 95 17.73 -8.68 3.18
CA VAL A 95 17.23 -9.74 4.05
C VAL A 95 17.85 -11.07 3.63
N ASP A 96 18.19 -11.92 4.58
CA ASP A 96 18.69 -13.25 4.30
C ASP A 96 17.68 -14.07 3.47
N ASP A 97 18.16 -14.85 2.53
CA ASP A 97 17.32 -15.64 1.61
C ASP A 97 16.38 -16.59 2.38
N ALA A 98 16.80 -17.07 3.55
CA ALA A 98 15.99 -17.92 4.41
C ALA A 98 14.75 -17.22 4.98
N ASP A 99 14.78 -15.89 5.12
CA ASP A 99 13.71 -15.07 5.71
C ASP A 99 12.85 -14.35 4.65
N LEU A 100 13.30 -14.36 3.38
CA LEU A 100 12.57 -13.70 2.30
C LEU A 100 11.17 -14.29 2.11
N GLY A 101 10.15 -13.44 2.24
CA GLY A 101 8.75 -13.84 2.09
C GLY A 101 8.19 -14.68 3.24
N ARG A 102 8.95 -14.90 4.30
CA ARG A 102 8.55 -15.72 5.45
C ARG A 102 8.18 -14.86 6.65
N PRO A 103 7.10 -15.24 7.37
CA PRO A 103 6.81 -14.63 8.67
C PRO A 103 7.97 -14.86 9.65
N ARG A 104 8.29 -13.87 10.46
CA ARG A 104 9.41 -13.90 11.40
C ARG A 104 9.24 -14.93 12.53
N ASP A 105 7.98 -15.32 12.84
CA ASP A 105 7.64 -16.29 13.89
C ASP A 105 6.26 -16.91 13.66
N ALA A 106 5.90 -17.88 14.51
CA ALA A 106 4.63 -18.60 14.42
C ALA A 106 3.39 -17.70 14.66
N ALA A 107 3.51 -16.71 15.55
CA ALA A 107 2.42 -15.76 15.83
C ALA A 107 2.17 -14.85 14.63
N SER A 108 3.21 -14.35 14.02
CA SER A 108 3.15 -13.58 12.77
C SER A 108 2.56 -14.40 11.61
N ALA A 109 2.93 -15.66 11.51
CA ALA A 109 2.35 -16.58 10.52
C ALA A 109 0.85 -16.80 10.75
N ALA A 110 0.41 -16.95 12.01
CA ALA A 110 -1.02 -17.06 12.34
C ALA A 110 -1.76 -15.78 11.95
N ARG A 111 -1.24 -14.61 12.33
CA ARG A 111 -1.87 -13.31 12.00
C ARG A 111 -2.01 -13.09 10.49
N LEU A 112 -0.99 -13.40 9.71
CA LEU A 112 -1.09 -13.30 8.24
C LEU A 112 -2.14 -14.27 7.67
N ARG A 113 -2.27 -15.49 8.22
CA ARG A 113 -3.33 -16.41 7.79
C ARG A 113 -4.72 -15.88 8.10
N ASP A 114 -4.92 -15.30 9.28
CA ASP A 114 -6.20 -14.72 9.70
C ASP A 114 -6.57 -13.52 8.80
N LEU A 115 -5.61 -12.66 8.51
CA LEU A 115 -5.80 -11.55 7.56
C LEU A 115 -6.14 -12.08 6.17
N ALA A 116 -5.41 -13.07 5.66
CA ALA A 116 -5.67 -13.65 4.35
C ALA A 116 -7.04 -14.32 4.27
N ALA A 117 -7.46 -15.02 5.31
CA ALA A 117 -8.80 -15.60 5.41
C ALA A 117 -9.89 -14.52 5.37
N THR A 118 -9.68 -13.41 6.11
CA THR A 118 -10.59 -12.26 6.11
C THR A 118 -10.70 -11.62 4.73
N LEU A 119 -9.59 -11.47 4.01
CA LEU A 119 -9.56 -10.89 2.67
C LEU A 119 -10.23 -11.78 1.61
N SER A 120 -10.20 -13.09 1.82
CA SER A 120 -10.79 -14.10 0.94
C SER A 120 -12.28 -14.35 1.22
N ALA A 121 -12.75 -13.98 2.40
CA ALA A 121 -14.16 -14.15 2.77
C ALA A 121 -15.06 -13.14 2.02
N PRO A 122 -16.29 -13.53 1.67
CA PRO A 122 -17.29 -12.60 1.19
C PRO A 122 -17.53 -11.47 2.20
N THR A 123 -17.62 -10.23 1.72
CA THR A 123 -17.84 -9.08 2.59
C THR A 123 -18.58 -7.97 1.88
N GLU A 124 -19.48 -7.31 2.62
CA GLU A 124 -20.17 -6.08 2.20
C GLU A 124 -19.37 -4.82 2.61
N ALA A 125 -18.24 -4.99 3.29
CA ALA A 125 -17.41 -3.86 3.69
C ALA A 125 -16.89 -3.09 2.46
N PRO A 126 -16.94 -1.75 2.47
CA PRO A 126 -16.37 -0.95 1.39
C PRO A 126 -14.90 -1.29 1.15
N ALA A 127 -14.49 -1.37 -0.12
CA ALA A 127 -13.12 -1.74 -0.48
C ALA A 127 -12.06 -0.84 0.16
N LEU A 128 -12.35 0.47 0.33
CA LEU A 128 -11.48 1.41 1.04
C LEU A 128 -11.27 1.02 2.51
N VAL A 129 -12.30 0.50 3.18
CA VAL A 129 -12.20 0.01 4.56
C VAL A 129 -11.32 -1.25 4.61
N VAL A 130 -11.56 -2.18 3.70
CA VAL A 130 -10.77 -3.44 3.62
C VAL A 130 -9.29 -3.15 3.38
N ALA A 131 -8.97 -2.26 2.45
CA ALA A 131 -7.60 -1.86 2.15
C ALA A 131 -6.93 -1.18 3.34
N ALA A 132 -7.62 -0.23 4.00
CA ALA A 132 -7.11 0.46 5.18
C ALA A 132 -6.83 -0.49 6.36
N VAL A 133 -7.74 -1.45 6.63
CA VAL A 133 -7.55 -2.43 7.71
C VAL A 133 -6.37 -3.36 7.41
N ALA A 134 -6.26 -3.86 6.18
CA ALA A 134 -5.14 -4.73 5.79
C ALA A 134 -3.79 -4.01 5.92
N HIS A 135 -3.74 -2.72 5.53
CA HIS A 135 -2.56 -1.88 5.73
C HIS A 135 -2.17 -1.78 7.22
N ALA A 136 -3.10 -1.32 8.06
CA ALA A 136 -2.81 -1.14 9.49
C ALA A 136 -2.41 -2.45 10.16
N ASP A 137 -3.04 -3.55 9.79
CA ASP A 137 -2.78 -4.87 10.34
C ASP A 137 -1.34 -5.32 10.05
N ILE A 138 -0.88 -5.20 8.81
CA ILE A 138 0.49 -5.56 8.43
C ILE A 138 1.49 -4.58 9.05
N ALA A 139 1.23 -3.27 8.98
CA ALA A 139 2.15 -2.26 9.49
C ALA A 139 2.38 -2.38 11.00
N THR A 140 1.31 -2.63 11.78
CA THR A 140 1.38 -2.69 13.24
C THR A 140 1.83 -4.05 13.77
N ALA A 141 1.42 -5.15 13.13
CA ALA A 141 1.85 -6.49 13.52
C ALA A 141 3.33 -6.76 13.18
N GLY A 142 3.86 -6.12 12.15
CA GLY A 142 5.23 -6.30 11.71
C GLY A 142 5.57 -7.78 11.44
N PRO A 143 4.83 -8.48 10.56
CA PRO A 143 4.92 -9.94 10.47
C PRO A 143 6.22 -10.45 9.84
N PHE A 144 6.97 -9.60 9.17
CA PHE A 144 8.25 -9.94 8.55
C PHE A 144 9.41 -9.34 9.34
N VAL A 145 10.61 -9.81 9.09
CA VAL A 145 11.83 -9.35 9.78
C VAL A 145 12.14 -7.87 9.51
N SER A 146 11.66 -7.33 8.37
CA SER A 146 11.85 -5.91 7.98
C SER A 146 10.84 -5.50 6.90
N HIS A 147 10.91 -4.23 6.42
CA HIS A 147 10.15 -3.70 5.27
C HIS A 147 8.62 -3.81 5.41
N ASN A 148 8.11 -3.99 6.63
CA ASN A 148 6.67 -4.17 6.86
C ASN A 148 5.84 -2.96 6.41
N GLY A 149 6.36 -1.74 6.55
CA GLY A 149 5.70 -0.54 6.07
C GLY A 149 5.57 -0.51 4.53
N LEU A 150 6.64 -0.88 3.81
CA LEU A 150 6.58 -1.02 2.34
C LEU A 150 5.53 -2.06 1.93
N VAL A 151 5.53 -3.23 2.58
CA VAL A 151 4.56 -4.30 2.30
C VAL A 151 3.13 -3.85 2.60
N ALA A 152 2.91 -3.19 3.72
CA ALA A 152 1.59 -2.70 4.14
C ALA A 152 0.97 -1.74 3.12
N ARG A 153 1.72 -0.72 2.69
CA ARG A 153 1.27 0.24 1.67
C ARG A 153 1.08 -0.40 0.30
N ALA A 154 1.97 -1.34 -0.07
CA ALA A 154 1.81 -2.09 -1.30
C ALA A 154 0.55 -2.97 -1.30
N VAL A 155 0.23 -3.63 -0.18
CA VAL A 155 -1.02 -4.42 -0.03
C VAL A 155 -2.24 -3.51 -0.10
N GLU A 156 -2.22 -2.35 0.54
CA GLU A 156 -3.30 -1.36 0.44
C GLU A 156 -3.59 -1.00 -1.01
N ARG A 157 -2.57 -0.54 -1.74
CA ARG A 157 -2.70 -0.17 -3.16
C ARG A 157 -3.16 -1.34 -4.02
N LEU A 158 -2.60 -2.52 -3.81
CA LEU A 158 -2.98 -3.74 -4.51
C LEU A 158 -4.45 -4.10 -4.31
N LEU A 159 -4.98 -3.92 -3.08
CA LEU A 159 -6.39 -4.14 -2.78
C LEU A 159 -7.31 -3.08 -3.41
N LEU A 160 -6.88 -1.81 -3.50
CA LEU A 160 -7.64 -0.78 -4.21
C LEU A 160 -7.83 -1.13 -5.69
N VAL A 161 -6.78 -1.64 -6.34
CA VAL A 161 -6.84 -2.13 -7.72
C VAL A 161 -7.70 -3.39 -7.82
N ALA A 162 -7.42 -4.39 -6.99
CA ALA A 162 -8.07 -5.69 -7.05
C ALA A 162 -9.58 -5.63 -6.80
N ARG A 163 -10.03 -4.67 -5.97
CA ARG A 163 -11.44 -4.44 -5.61
C ARG A 163 -12.12 -3.34 -6.46
N GLY A 164 -11.46 -2.86 -7.50
CA GLY A 164 -12.04 -1.95 -8.48
C GLY A 164 -12.31 -0.52 -7.97
N VAL A 165 -11.58 -0.07 -6.95
CA VAL A 165 -11.59 1.35 -6.53
C VAL A 165 -10.80 2.19 -7.50
N ASP A 166 -9.60 1.72 -7.84
CA ASP A 166 -8.68 2.37 -8.78
C ASP A 166 -8.06 1.31 -9.71
N PRO A 167 -8.82 0.79 -10.68
CA PRO A 167 -8.41 -0.35 -11.50
C PRO A 167 -7.13 -0.10 -12.31
N THR A 168 -6.82 1.15 -12.60
CA THR A 168 -5.67 1.59 -13.39
C THR A 168 -4.51 2.09 -12.52
N SER A 169 -4.68 2.07 -11.19
CA SER A 169 -3.64 2.49 -10.22
C SER A 169 -3.13 3.92 -10.47
N LEU A 170 -4.04 4.86 -10.65
CA LEU A 170 -3.72 6.27 -10.92
C LEU A 170 -3.65 7.13 -9.67
N THR A 171 -4.32 6.73 -8.58
CA THR A 171 -4.13 7.38 -7.29
C THR A 171 -2.80 6.97 -6.69
N VAL A 172 -2.27 7.80 -5.79
CA VAL A 172 -0.98 7.55 -5.11
C VAL A 172 -1.21 7.51 -3.59
N PRO A 173 -1.79 6.41 -3.04
CA PRO A 173 -2.12 6.31 -1.61
C PRO A 173 -0.91 6.59 -0.71
N GLU A 174 0.28 6.14 -1.11
CA GLU A 174 1.53 6.34 -0.40
C GLU A 174 1.87 7.84 -0.25
N ALA A 175 1.59 8.65 -1.27
CA ALA A 175 1.78 10.10 -1.19
C ALA A 175 0.77 10.76 -0.25
N GLY A 176 -0.44 10.22 -0.15
CA GLY A 176 -1.42 10.63 0.84
C GLY A 176 -0.93 10.41 2.27
N HIS A 177 -0.37 9.23 2.56
CA HIS A 177 0.25 8.94 3.86
C HIS A 177 1.46 9.82 4.14
N LEU A 178 2.27 10.11 3.12
CA LEU A 178 3.44 10.99 3.26
C LEU A 178 3.02 12.43 3.56
N ALA A 179 2.00 12.94 2.89
CA ALA A 179 1.47 14.29 3.12
C ALA A 179 0.92 14.47 4.54
N LEU A 180 0.43 13.40 5.15
CA LEU A 180 -0.14 13.35 6.50
C LEU A 180 0.75 12.50 7.45
N ARG A 181 2.06 12.59 7.31
CA ARG A 181 3.00 11.67 7.99
C ARG A 181 2.82 11.60 9.50
N ARG A 182 2.62 12.74 10.17
CA ARG A 182 2.46 12.76 11.64
C ARG A 182 1.18 12.05 12.08
N GLU A 183 0.10 12.29 11.37
CA GLU A 183 -1.20 11.66 11.57
C GLU A 183 -1.14 10.16 11.23
N TYR A 184 -0.42 9.79 10.17
CA TYR A 184 -0.14 8.40 9.79
C TYR A 184 0.49 7.62 10.94
N GLU A 185 1.61 8.11 11.45
CA GLU A 185 2.35 7.46 12.52
C GLU A 185 1.53 7.41 13.83
N SER A 186 0.80 8.48 14.14
CA SER A 186 -0.04 8.55 15.35
C SER A 186 -1.22 7.57 15.26
N ASN A 187 -1.91 7.51 14.12
CA ASN A 187 -3.06 6.64 13.94
C ASN A 187 -2.68 5.15 13.85
N LEU A 188 -1.50 4.80 13.31
CA LEU A 188 -0.99 3.43 13.39
C LEU A 188 -0.74 2.99 14.84
N ARG A 189 -0.14 3.86 15.67
CA ARG A 189 0.02 3.58 17.10
C ARG A 189 -1.33 3.40 17.79
N GLY A 190 -2.30 4.27 17.48
CA GLY A 190 -3.67 4.18 17.98
C GLY A 190 -4.38 2.89 17.56
N TYR A 191 -4.19 2.46 16.32
CA TYR A 191 -4.72 1.19 15.81
C TYR A 191 -4.18 -0.01 16.59
N ALA A 192 -2.88 -0.02 16.86
CA ALA A 192 -2.22 -1.12 17.57
C ALA A 192 -2.71 -1.32 19.02
N THR A 193 -3.11 -0.25 19.71
CA THR A 193 -3.36 -0.29 21.16
C THR A 193 -4.76 0.16 21.56
N GLY A 194 -5.49 0.86 20.69
CA GLY A 194 -6.73 1.58 21.03
C GLY A 194 -8.02 0.79 20.85
N GLY A 195 -7.97 -0.50 20.49
CA GLY A 195 -9.17 -1.30 20.27
C GLY A 195 -10.11 -0.66 19.25
N ALA A 196 -11.43 -0.72 19.48
CA ALA A 196 -12.44 -0.19 18.56
C ALA A 196 -12.27 1.32 18.25
N SER A 197 -11.89 2.11 19.26
CA SER A 197 -11.64 3.55 19.07
C SER A 197 -10.43 3.83 18.18
N GLY A 198 -9.36 3.05 18.34
CA GLY A 198 -8.17 3.14 17.50
C GLY A 198 -8.47 2.75 16.05
N VAL A 199 -9.25 1.69 15.84
CA VAL A 199 -9.71 1.28 14.49
C VAL A 199 -10.56 2.39 13.87
N HIS A 200 -11.49 2.99 14.63
CA HIS A 200 -12.32 4.08 14.12
C HIS A 200 -11.50 5.30 13.71
N ALA A 201 -10.55 5.74 14.56
CA ALA A 201 -9.65 6.85 14.25
C ALA A 201 -8.80 6.58 13.00
N TRP A 202 -8.26 5.37 12.89
CA TRP A 202 -7.53 4.93 11.70
C TRP A 202 -8.37 5.02 10.42
N LEU A 203 -9.63 4.56 10.44
CA LEU A 203 -10.49 4.60 9.27
C LEU A 203 -10.88 6.03 8.85
N LEU A 204 -11.03 6.95 9.79
CA LEU A 204 -11.24 8.38 9.49
C LEU A 204 -9.99 8.98 8.84
N TYR A 205 -8.83 8.75 9.44
CA TYR A 205 -7.54 9.16 8.90
C TYR A 205 -7.31 8.59 7.48
N ALA A 206 -7.54 7.28 7.28
CA ALA A 206 -7.34 6.64 5.98
C ALA A 206 -8.22 7.25 4.89
N ALA A 207 -9.45 7.67 5.23
CA ALA A 207 -10.31 8.38 4.28
C ALA A 207 -9.69 9.70 3.78
N GLU A 208 -9.05 10.45 4.67
CA GLU A 208 -8.35 11.69 4.32
C GLU A 208 -7.07 11.38 3.51
N ALA A 209 -6.29 10.39 3.93
CA ALA A 209 -5.09 9.96 3.22
C ALA A 209 -5.41 9.51 1.78
N PHE A 210 -6.49 8.76 1.56
CA PHE A 210 -6.91 8.38 0.21
C PHE A 210 -7.31 9.59 -0.65
N ALA A 211 -7.98 10.60 -0.07
CA ALA A 211 -8.29 11.84 -0.77
C ALA A 211 -7.02 12.58 -1.20
N LYS A 212 -6.04 12.68 -0.31
CA LYS A 212 -4.72 13.26 -0.60
C LYS A 212 -3.95 12.44 -1.64
N GLY A 213 -4.05 11.11 -1.60
CA GLY A 213 -3.48 10.22 -2.61
C GLY A 213 -4.09 10.42 -4.00
N ALA A 214 -5.38 10.72 -4.08
CA ALA A 214 -6.04 11.08 -5.33
C ALA A 214 -5.58 12.45 -5.86
N GLU A 215 -5.35 13.43 -4.99
CA GLU A 215 -4.78 14.74 -5.36
C GLU A 215 -3.35 14.62 -5.93
N SER A 216 -2.62 13.57 -5.57
CA SER A 216 -1.24 13.29 -6.02
C SER A 216 -1.16 12.52 -7.33
N SER A 217 -2.30 12.25 -7.97
CA SER A 217 -2.37 11.56 -9.27
C SER A 217 -1.58 12.30 -10.35
N PRO A 218 -0.91 11.59 -11.28
CA PRO A 218 -0.27 12.20 -12.45
C PRO A 218 -1.24 12.85 -13.43
N LEU A 219 -2.55 12.63 -13.27
CA LEU A 219 -3.61 13.29 -14.06
C LEU A 219 -3.87 14.74 -13.63
N ARG A 220 -3.21 15.23 -12.60
CA ARG A 220 -3.36 16.60 -12.07
C ARG A 220 -2.10 17.41 -12.21
#